data_72ffe5d2c1e7886bbebed08fed26773f
#
_entry.id   72ffe5d2c1e7886bbebed08fed26773f
#
_cell.length_a   1.000
_cell.length_b   1.000
_cell.length_c   1.000
_cell.angle_alpha   90.00
_cell.angle_beta   90.00
_cell.angle_gamma   90.00
#
_symmetry.space_group_name_H-M   'P 1'
#
loop_
_entity.id
_entity.type
_entity.pdbx_description
1 polymer ?
#
loop_
_entity_poly.entity_id
_entity_poly.type
_entity_poly.pdbx_seq_one_letter_code
_entity_poly.pdbx_strand_id
1 'polypeptide(L)'
;DVIPWVVGLEAACGVNATCTNAIYDGELEIDTAYTQTQLENAVKAGEFVLHSVGTEVRVLEDINSLVTLTEDKNELFQSNQTIRVLDQIAMDIASLFNTKYHGKVQNNESGRVSLWNDIASHHKQLEQLGAIENFSENDVVVSAGSEKRGVYVEDKVTIVNAMSQLYMTVVIE
;
A
#
# COMPACT_ATOMS: atom_id res chain seq x y z
N ASP A 1 -9.85 25.23 -1.82
CA ASP A 1 -8.73 24.32 -1.58
C ASP A 1 -9.19 22.88 -1.79
N VAL A 2 -8.55 22.13 -2.66
CA VAL A 2 -8.88 20.73 -2.99
C VAL A 2 -8.30 19.73 -1.97
N ILE A 3 -7.37 20.15 -1.14
CA ILE A 3 -6.67 19.30 -0.17
C ILE A 3 -7.61 18.50 0.74
N PRO A 4 -8.68 19.08 1.34
CA PRO A 4 -9.61 18.31 2.17
C PRO A 4 -10.30 17.18 1.41
N TRP A 5 -10.61 17.37 0.13
CA TRP A 5 -11.17 16.33 -0.72
C TRP A 5 -10.18 15.17 -0.93
N VAL A 6 -8.92 15.50 -1.28
CA VAL A 6 -7.85 14.48 -1.45
C VAL A 6 -7.63 13.70 -0.16
N VAL A 7 -7.54 14.39 0.98
CA VAL A 7 -7.38 13.73 2.29
C VAL A 7 -8.56 12.80 2.62
N GLY A 8 -9.79 13.24 2.31
CA GLY A 8 -10.99 12.41 2.50
C GLY A 8 -10.99 11.18 1.59
N LEU A 9 -10.61 11.34 0.33
CA LEU A 9 -10.48 10.26 -0.65
C LEU A 9 -9.44 9.22 -0.19
N GLU A 10 -8.24 9.66 0.17
CA GLU A 10 -7.15 8.80 0.65
C GLU A 10 -7.52 8.07 1.94
N ALA A 11 -8.15 8.76 2.89
CA ALA A 11 -8.58 8.17 4.16
C ALA A 11 -9.71 7.15 3.99
N ALA A 12 -10.54 7.28 2.96
CA ALA A 12 -11.63 6.34 2.66
C ALA A 12 -11.17 5.17 1.78
N CYS A 13 -9.99 5.23 1.19
CA CYS A 13 -9.49 4.21 0.27
C CYS A 13 -9.15 2.92 1.03
N GLY A 14 -9.70 1.80 0.56
CA GLY A 14 -9.45 0.48 1.15
C GLY A 14 -8.00 0.01 0.95
N VAL A 15 -7.55 -0.91 1.81
CA VAL A 15 -6.18 -1.46 1.78
C VAL A 15 -5.82 -2.11 0.44
N ASN A 16 -6.80 -2.72 -0.24
CA ASN A 16 -6.64 -3.37 -1.55
C ASN A 16 -7.10 -2.50 -2.72
N ALA A 17 -7.27 -1.19 -2.52
CA ALA A 17 -7.78 -0.25 -3.51
C ALA A 17 -6.79 0.88 -3.80
N THR A 18 -7.01 1.60 -4.90
CA THR A 18 -6.26 2.78 -5.30
C THR A 18 -7.21 3.95 -5.54
N CYS A 19 -6.73 5.16 -5.32
CA CYS A 19 -7.42 6.39 -5.70
C CYS A 19 -7.17 6.78 -7.16
N THR A 20 -6.32 6.07 -7.90
CA THR A 20 -6.10 6.28 -9.34
C THR A 20 -7.43 6.21 -10.08
N ASN A 21 -7.67 7.18 -10.99
CA ASN A 21 -8.89 7.29 -11.80
C ASN A 21 -10.18 7.58 -10.99
N ALA A 22 -10.08 7.90 -9.69
CA ALA A 22 -11.24 8.34 -8.90
C ALA A 22 -11.80 9.66 -9.47
N ILE A 23 -13.14 9.74 -9.56
CA ILE A 23 -13.84 10.93 -10.07
C ILE A 23 -13.82 12.01 -8.99
N TYR A 24 -13.45 13.23 -9.37
CA TYR A 24 -13.59 14.39 -8.50
C TYR A 24 -15.05 14.85 -8.48
N ASP A 25 -15.65 14.79 -7.32
CA ASP A 25 -17.03 15.20 -7.03
C ASP A 25 -17.12 16.43 -6.11
N GLY A 26 -16.00 17.14 -5.95
CA GLY A 26 -15.93 18.36 -5.12
C GLY A 26 -16.61 19.56 -5.79
N GLU A 27 -16.83 20.61 -5.01
CA GLU A 27 -17.55 21.82 -5.43
C GLU A 27 -16.68 22.83 -6.19
N LEU A 28 -15.34 22.66 -6.17
CA LEU A 28 -14.42 23.60 -6.79
C LEU A 28 -14.19 23.29 -8.26
N GLU A 29 -14.12 24.32 -9.08
CA GLU A 29 -13.66 24.20 -10.45
C GLU A 29 -12.15 23.98 -10.46
N ILE A 30 -11.72 22.89 -11.12
CA ILE A 30 -10.31 22.49 -11.19
C ILE A 30 -9.77 22.84 -12.58
N ASP A 31 -8.67 23.58 -12.63
CA ASP A 31 -7.94 23.78 -13.87
C ASP A 31 -7.21 22.49 -14.26
N THR A 32 -7.61 21.92 -15.39
CA THR A 32 -7.07 20.68 -15.94
C THR A 32 -6.44 20.88 -17.33
N ALA A 33 -6.07 22.12 -17.66
CA ALA A 33 -5.48 22.49 -18.94
C ALA A 33 -4.00 22.05 -19.05
N TYR A 34 -3.74 20.74 -18.91
CA TYR A 34 -2.40 20.17 -19.00
C TYR A 34 -2.16 19.50 -20.36
N THR A 35 -0.95 19.64 -20.86
CA THR A 35 -0.43 18.80 -21.95
C THR A 35 0.01 17.44 -21.39
N GLN A 36 0.06 16.40 -22.25
CA GLN A 36 0.56 15.09 -21.89
C GLN A 36 1.94 15.15 -21.21
N THR A 37 2.86 15.94 -21.76
CA THR A 37 4.21 16.11 -21.20
C THR A 37 4.19 16.72 -19.80
N GLN A 38 3.28 17.65 -19.52
CA GLN A 38 3.14 18.24 -18.18
C GLN A 38 2.64 17.21 -17.18
N LEU A 39 1.66 16.39 -17.55
CA LEU A 39 1.15 15.30 -16.70
C LEU A 39 2.25 14.27 -16.40
N GLU A 40 3.01 13.85 -17.41
CA GLU A 40 4.14 12.93 -17.22
C GLU A 40 5.22 13.50 -16.28
N ASN A 41 5.53 14.80 -16.43
CA ASN A 41 6.51 15.46 -15.56
C ASN A 41 5.99 15.61 -14.13
N ALA A 42 4.71 15.90 -13.95
CA ALA A 42 4.09 15.99 -12.63
C ALA A 42 4.15 14.65 -11.88
N VAL A 43 3.82 13.54 -12.56
CA VAL A 43 3.96 12.20 -11.97
C VAL A 43 5.41 11.90 -11.59
N LYS A 44 6.37 12.22 -12.47
CA LYS A 44 7.81 12.04 -12.16
C LYS A 44 8.29 12.93 -11.02
N ALA A 45 7.65 14.09 -10.81
CA ALA A 45 7.91 14.98 -9.69
C ALA A 45 7.22 14.54 -8.38
N GLY A 46 6.45 13.46 -8.40
CA GLY A 46 5.69 12.97 -7.24
C GLY A 46 4.50 13.86 -6.89
N GLU A 47 3.90 14.50 -7.89
CA GLU A 47 2.74 15.37 -7.70
C GLU A 47 1.44 14.58 -7.88
N PHE A 48 0.52 14.72 -6.92
CA PHE A 48 -0.83 14.19 -7.01
C PHE A 48 -1.67 15.14 -7.87
N VAL A 49 -2.08 14.71 -9.07
CA VAL A 49 -2.69 15.56 -10.08
C VAL A 49 -4.10 15.10 -10.42
N LEU A 50 -5.01 16.09 -10.57
CA LEU A 50 -6.32 15.91 -11.17
C LEU A 50 -6.26 16.32 -12.65
N HIS A 51 -6.84 15.51 -13.54
CA HIS A 51 -6.84 15.74 -14.97
C HIS A 51 -8.21 15.48 -15.60
N SER A 52 -8.43 15.99 -16.82
CA SER A 52 -9.68 15.75 -17.55
C SER A 52 -9.66 14.41 -18.29
N VAL A 53 -10.72 13.63 -18.11
CA VAL A 53 -11.03 12.43 -18.91
C VAL A 53 -12.43 12.60 -19.48
N GLY A 54 -12.52 12.98 -20.74
CA GLY A 54 -13.79 13.35 -21.35
C GLY A 54 -14.41 14.58 -20.69
N THR A 55 -15.54 14.43 -20.02
CA THR A 55 -16.25 15.50 -19.29
C THR A 55 -16.01 15.46 -17.79
N GLU A 56 -15.23 14.52 -17.29
CA GLU A 56 -14.98 14.34 -15.87
C GLU A 56 -13.56 14.76 -15.49
N VAL A 57 -13.41 15.21 -14.25
CA VAL A 57 -12.12 15.42 -13.63
C VAL A 57 -11.80 14.21 -12.76
N ARG A 58 -10.60 13.65 -12.93
CA ARG A 58 -10.20 12.40 -12.26
C ARG A 58 -8.79 12.50 -11.68
N VAL A 59 -8.49 11.67 -10.70
CA VAL A 59 -7.14 11.46 -10.21
C VAL A 59 -6.30 10.78 -11.29
N LEU A 60 -5.15 11.34 -11.62
CA LEU A 60 -4.24 10.79 -12.63
C LEU A 60 -3.58 9.51 -12.13
N GLU A 61 -2.87 9.60 -11.00
CA GLU A 61 -2.17 8.49 -10.35
C GLU A 61 -2.21 8.67 -8.83
N ASP A 62 -2.40 7.58 -8.11
CA ASP A 62 -2.39 7.51 -6.64
C ASP A 62 -0.96 7.32 -6.14
N ILE A 63 -0.19 8.40 -6.15
CA ILE A 63 1.23 8.42 -5.80
C ILE A 63 1.52 9.42 -4.69
N ASN A 64 2.64 9.19 -4.01
CA ASN A 64 3.19 10.11 -3.02
C ASN A 64 4.40 10.91 -3.58
N SER A 65 4.93 11.79 -2.76
CA SER A 65 6.02 12.69 -3.13
C SER A 65 7.43 12.05 -3.09
N LEU A 66 7.55 10.73 -2.98
CA LEU A 66 8.85 10.05 -3.01
C LEU A 66 9.41 10.06 -4.43
N VAL A 67 10.46 10.83 -4.67
CA VAL A 67 11.15 10.91 -5.98
C VAL A 67 12.62 10.50 -5.90
N THR A 68 13.16 10.35 -4.68
CA THR A 68 14.53 9.89 -4.47
C THR A 68 14.51 8.41 -4.11
N LEU A 69 14.89 7.57 -5.07
CA LEU A 69 14.92 6.11 -4.89
C LEU A 69 16.26 5.66 -4.30
N THR A 70 16.19 4.61 -3.48
CA THR A 70 17.33 3.92 -2.87
C THR A 70 17.17 2.41 -3.02
N GLU A 71 18.20 1.62 -2.64
CA GLU A 71 18.08 0.15 -2.64
C GLU A 71 16.94 -0.33 -1.73
N ASP A 72 16.72 0.33 -0.59
CA ASP A 72 15.68 -0.01 0.38
C ASP A 72 14.29 0.57 0.02
N LYS A 73 14.25 1.62 -0.82
CA LYS A 73 13.02 2.31 -1.24
C LYS A 73 13.01 2.46 -2.76
N ASN A 74 12.54 1.43 -3.43
CA ASN A 74 12.40 1.38 -4.88
C ASN A 74 11.09 2.06 -5.35
N GLU A 75 10.78 1.97 -6.63
CA GLU A 75 9.60 2.57 -7.27
C GLU A 75 8.26 2.12 -6.65
N LEU A 76 8.20 0.91 -6.07
CA LEU A 76 6.97 0.43 -5.43
C LEU A 76 6.51 1.33 -4.27
N PHE A 77 7.46 1.96 -3.58
CA PHE A 77 7.16 2.90 -2.48
C PHE A 77 6.57 4.24 -2.94
N GLN A 78 6.53 4.52 -4.24
CA GLN A 78 5.86 5.71 -4.77
C GLN A 78 4.34 5.56 -4.80
N SER A 79 3.82 4.33 -4.82
CA SER A 79 2.38 4.05 -4.80
C SER A 79 1.81 4.21 -3.39
N ASN A 80 0.76 5.03 -3.24
CA ASN A 80 0.02 5.14 -1.98
C ASN A 80 -0.68 3.83 -1.61
N GLN A 81 -1.13 3.04 -2.59
CA GLN A 81 -1.69 1.71 -2.34
C GLN A 81 -0.66 0.80 -1.67
N THR A 82 0.59 0.80 -2.14
CA THR A 82 1.69 0.04 -1.50
C THR A 82 1.90 0.48 -0.06
N ILE A 83 1.94 1.78 0.19
CA ILE A 83 2.12 2.32 1.55
C ILE A 83 0.95 1.94 2.46
N ARG A 84 -0.30 2.03 1.97
CA ARG A 84 -1.49 1.59 2.75
C ARG A 84 -1.40 0.13 3.19
N VAL A 85 -0.96 -0.77 2.30
CA VAL A 85 -0.79 -2.20 2.67
C VAL A 85 0.29 -2.36 3.74
N LEU A 86 1.44 -1.70 3.58
CA LEU A 86 2.53 -1.77 4.57
C LEU A 86 2.13 -1.19 5.93
N ASP A 87 1.46 -0.05 5.94
CA ASP A 87 0.97 0.59 7.16
C ASP A 87 -0.10 -0.28 7.84
N GLN A 88 -1.01 -0.89 7.07
CA GLN A 88 -2.01 -1.81 7.61
C GLN A 88 -1.35 -3.01 8.30
N ILE A 89 -0.38 -3.66 7.62
CA ILE A 89 0.38 -4.76 8.22
C ILE A 89 1.04 -4.32 9.53
N ALA A 90 1.76 -3.19 9.51
CA ALA A 90 2.47 -2.68 10.68
C ALA A 90 1.52 -2.40 11.85
N MET A 91 0.39 -1.75 11.59
CA MET A 91 -0.60 -1.39 12.62
C MET A 91 -1.30 -2.63 13.18
N ASP A 92 -1.71 -3.57 12.32
CA ASP A 92 -2.41 -4.78 12.73
C ASP A 92 -1.51 -5.69 13.55
N ILE A 93 -0.26 -5.90 13.13
CA ILE A 93 0.69 -6.72 13.87
C ILE A 93 1.08 -6.06 15.19
N ALA A 94 1.26 -4.74 15.23
CA ALA A 94 1.49 -4.01 16.48
C ALA A 94 0.30 -4.13 17.45
N SER A 95 -0.93 -3.99 16.94
CA SER A 95 -2.15 -4.16 17.72
C SER A 95 -2.30 -5.60 18.23
N LEU A 96 -2.10 -6.59 17.37
CA LEU A 96 -2.08 -8.01 17.72
C LEU A 96 -1.08 -8.29 18.84
N PHE A 97 0.16 -7.83 18.69
CA PHE A 97 1.21 -8.04 19.69
C PHE A 97 0.85 -7.39 21.03
N ASN A 98 0.40 -6.14 21.02
CA ASN A 98 0.03 -5.42 22.24
C ASN A 98 -1.16 -6.04 22.98
N THR A 99 -2.15 -6.52 22.23
CA THR A 99 -3.38 -7.05 22.83
C THR A 99 -3.24 -8.50 23.30
N LYS A 100 -2.52 -9.34 22.57
CA LYS A 100 -2.45 -10.78 22.83
C LYS A 100 -1.15 -11.24 23.47
N TYR A 101 0.00 -10.65 23.14
CA TYR A 101 1.33 -11.16 23.49
C TYR A 101 2.04 -10.35 24.56
N HIS A 102 2.00 -9.03 24.47
CA HIS A 102 2.77 -8.13 25.34
C HIS A 102 2.45 -8.32 26.83
N GLY A 103 3.43 -8.83 27.57
CA GLY A 103 3.28 -9.12 29.00
C GLY A 103 2.40 -10.32 29.36
N LYS A 104 1.86 -11.04 28.36
CA LYS A 104 0.90 -12.15 28.57
C LYS A 104 1.44 -13.51 28.15
N VAL A 105 2.17 -13.59 27.04
CA VAL A 105 2.71 -14.83 26.48
C VAL A 105 4.21 -14.91 26.75
N GLN A 106 4.68 -16.10 27.18
CA GLN A 106 6.09 -16.33 27.44
C GLN A 106 6.89 -16.38 26.15
N ASN A 107 8.09 -15.73 26.14
CA ASN A 107 9.02 -15.79 25.00
C ASN A 107 9.78 -17.14 25.00
N ASN A 108 9.06 -18.20 24.70
CA ASN A 108 9.60 -19.54 24.46
C ASN A 108 9.20 -20.00 23.05
N GLU A 109 9.62 -21.18 22.64
CA GLU A 109 9.31 -21.75 21.33
C GLU A 109 7.79 -21.77 21.05
N SER A 110 6.99 -22.26 21.97
CA SER A 110 5.53 -22.32 21.83
C SER A 110 4.89 -20.93 21.68
N GLY A 111 5.35 -19.93 22.45
CA GLY A 111 4.88 -18.56 22.35
C GLY A 111 5.22 -17.92 20.99
N ARG A 112 6.43 -18.18 20.47
CA ARG A 112 6.82 -17.69 19.13
C ARG A 112 6.07 -18.38 18.00
N VAL A 113 5.82 -19.69 18.11
CA VAL A 113 4.97 -20.42 17.15
C VAL A 113 3.54 -19.89 17.16
N SER A 114 3.00 -19.53 18.33
CA SER A 114 1.68 -18.89 18.41
C SER A 114 1.64 -17.54 17.69
N LEU A 115 2.66 -16.70 17.89
CA LEU A 115 2.78 -15.41 17.20
C LEU A 115 2.92 -15.58 15.69
N TRP A 116 3.74 -16.52 15.25
CA TRP A 116 3.90 -16.87 13.84
C TRP A 116 2.56 -17.29 13.20
N ASN A 117 1.78 -18.14 13.85
CA ASN A 117 0.47 -18.57 13.36
C ASN A 117 -0.50 -17.39 13.19
N ASP A 118 -0.52 -16.46 14.14
CA ASP A 118 -1.39 -15.29 14.07
C ASP A 118 -0.99 -14.36 12.94
N ILE A 119 0.32 -14.11 12.73
CA ILE A 119 0.83 -13.30 11.61
C ILE A 119 0.50 -13.98 10.28
N ALA A 120 0.78 -15.29 10.15
CA ALA A 120 0.46 -16.03 8.93
C ALA A 120 -1.05 -16.02 8.63
N SER A 121 -1.90 -16.13 9.65
CA SER A 121 -3.36 -16.02 9.49
C SER A 121 -3.79 -14.63 9.01
N HIS A 122 -3.17 -13.56 9.52
CA HIS A 122 -3.40 -12.19 9.08
C HIS A 122 -3.03 -12.02 7.60
N HIS A 123 -1.89 -12.52 7.17
CA HIS A 123 -1.44 -12.41 5.77
C HIS A 123 -2.34 -13.20 4.81
N LYS A 124 -2.81 -14.38 5.20
CA LYS A 124 -3.83 -15.11 4.42
C LYS A 124 -5.13 -14.32 4.24
N GLN A 125 -5.51 -13.50 5.22
CA GLN A 125 -6.66 -12.60 5.07
C GLN A 125 -6.38 -11.46 4.09
N LEU A 126 -5.18 -10.85 4.13
CA LEU A 126 -4.77 -9.85 3.15
C LEU A 126 -4.69 -10.41 1.73
N GLU A 127 -4.23 -11.66 1.57
CA GLU A 127 -4.22 -12.36 0.28
C GLU A 127 -5.65 -12.60 -0.24
N GLN A 128 -6.56 -13.03 0.62
CA GLN A 128 -7.98 -13.19 0.27
C GLN A 128 -8.65 -11.87 -0.14
N LEU A 129 -8.21 -10.75 0.45
CA LEU A 129 -8.65 -9.41 0.06
C LEU A 129 -8.00 -8.93 -1.26
N GLY A 130 -6.97 -9.62 -1.75
CA GLY A 130 -6.20 -9.21 -2.93
C GLY A 130 -5.26 -8.03 -2.66
N ALA A 131 -4.87 -7.78 -1.42
CA ALA A 131 -3.89 -6.76 -1.07
C ALA A 131 -2.45 -7.24 -1.24
N ILE A 132 -2.23 -8.54 -1.06
CA ILE A 132 -0.96 -9.24 -1.31
C ILE A 132 -1.22 -10.49 -2.15
N GLU A 133 -0.16 -11.07 -2.73
CA GLU A 133 -0.25 -12.31 -3.50
C GLU A 133 0.92 -13.25 -3.20
N ASN A 134 0.73 -14.54 -3.57
CA ASN A 134 1.75 -15.60 -3.48
C ASN A 134 2.33 -15.77 -2.07
N PHE A 135 1.52 -15.52 -1.03
CA PHE A 135 1.96 -15.65 0.35
C PHE A 135 2.24 -17.11 0.71
N SER A 136 3.42 -17.34 1.27
CA SER A 136 3.84 -18.63 1.84
C SER A 136 4.09 -18.47 3.35
N GLU A 137 3.70 -19.46 4.12
CA GLU A 137 3.99 -19.47 5.57
C GLU A 137 5.49 -19.39 5.88
N ASN A 138 6.38 -19.74 4.92
CA ASN A 138 7.82 -19.62 5.05
C ASN A 138 8.32 -18.17 4.90
N ASP A 139 7.47 -17.24 4.43
CA ASP A 139 7.80 -15.82 4.27
C ASP A 139 7.80 -15.09 5.61
N VAL A 140 7.23 -15.70 6.65
CA VAL A 140 7.23 -15.20 8.02
C VAL A 140 8.14 -16.04 8.88
N VAL A 141 9.12 -15.41 9.53
CA VAL A 141 10.03 -16.05 10.48
C VAL A 141 9.94 -15.34 11.82
N VAL A 142 9.61 -16.08 12.88
CA VAL A 142 9.58 -15.56 14.26
C VAL A 142 10.66 -16.22 15.08
N SER A 143 11.62 -15.46 15.53
CA SER A 143 12.78 -15.93 16.29
C SER A 143 12.95 -15.19 17.61
N ALA A 144 13.83 -15.69 18.48
CA ALA A 144 14.23 -14.98 19.69
C ALA A 144 14.99 -13.70 19.31
N GLY A 145 14.65 -12.58 19.92
CA GLY A 145 15.41 -11.35 19.80
C GLY A 145 16.74 -11.42 20.54
N SER A 146 17.57 -10.37 20.39
CA SER A 146 18.84 -10.22 21.10
C SER A 146 18.67 -10.16 22.62
N GLU A 147 17.56 -9.60 23.07
CA GLU A 147 17.21 -9.52 24.48
C GLU A 147 16.30 -10.67 24.87
N LYS A 148 16.43 -11.17 26.11
CA LYS A 148 15.64 -12.31 26.64
C LYS A 148 14.13 -12.13 26.50
N ARG A 149 13.64 -10.88 26.53
CA ARG A 149 12.22 -10.53 26.39
C ARG A 149 11.84 -10.07 25.00
N GLY A 150 12.80 -9.98 24.07
CA GLY A 150 12.61 -9.56 22.69
C GLY A 150 12.23 -10.72 21.78
N VAL A 151 11.40 -10.41 20.79
CA VAL A 151 11.07 -11.29 19.66
C VAL A 151 11.48 -10.55 18.39
N TYR A 152 12.09 -11.25 17.46
CA TYR A 152 12.38 -10.75 16.12
C TYR A 152 11.46 -11.42 15.10
N VAL A 153 10.89 -10.61 14.23
CA VAL A 153 10.05 -11.06 13.12
C VAL A 153 10.69 -10.59 11.83
N GLU A 154 10.91 -11.51 10.91
CA GLU A 154 11.21 -11.22 9.51
C GLU A 154 9.97 -11.60 8.70
N ASP A 155 9.49 -10.67 7.88
CA ASP A 155 8.24 -10.76 7.18
C ASP A 155 8.43 -10.30 5.72
N LYS A 156 8.04 -11.15 4.76
CA LYS A 156 8.14 -10.88 3.33
C LYS A 156 6.76 -10.95 2.71
N VAL A 157 6.40 -9.90 1.98
CA VAL A 157 5.11 -9.82 1.30
C VAL A 157 5.28 -9.34 -0.14
N THR A 158 4.49 -9.88 -1.05
CA THR A 158 4.35 -9.38 -2.42
C THR A 158 3.05 -8.59 -2.52
N ILE A 159 3.16 -7.27 -2.64
CA ILE A 159 2.01 -6.37 -2.68
C ILE A 159 1.39 -6.37 -4.07
N VAL A 160 0.05 -6.38 -4.13
CA VAL A 160 -0.72 -6.26 -5.38
C VAL A 160 -1.15 -4.81 -5.55
N ASN A 161 -0.79 -4.21 -6.69
CA ASN A 161 -1.27 -2.90 -7.10
C ASN A 161 -2.32 -3.03 -8.20
N ALA A 162 -3.28 -2.11 -8.23
CA ALA A 162 -4.28 -2.06 -9.30
C ALA A 162 -3.63 -1.76 -10.66
N MET A 163 -4.22 -2.27 -11.73
CA MET A 163 -3.76 -2.00 -13.10
C MET A 163 -4.01 -0.52 -13.44
N SER A 164 -2.95 0.21 -13.75
CA SER A 164 -3.01 1.62 -14.18
C SER A 164 -2.57 1.82 -15.63
N GLN A 165 -1.89 0.85 -16.25
CA GLN A 165 -1.33 0.98 -17.60
C GLN A 165 -1.69 -0.22 -18.47
N LEU A 166 -2.13 0.05 -19.71
CA LEU A 166 -2.43 -0.97 -20.72
C LEU A 166 -1.50 -0.81 -21.93
N TYR A 167 -0.73 -1.83 -22.23
CA TYR A 167 0.05 -1.94 -23.46
C TYR A 167 -0.59 -3.01 -24.34
N MET A 168 -1.12 -2.61 -25.51
CA MET A 168 -1.81 -3.52 -26.41
C MET A 168 -1.20 -3.48 -27.81
N THR A 169 -0.94 -4.66 -28.38
CA THR A 169 -0.55 -4.81 -29.80
C THR A 169 -1.64 -5.59 -30.52
N VAL A 170 -2.17 -5.01 -31.61
CA VAL A 170 -3.15 -5.67 -32.50
C VAL A 170 -2.42 -6.12 -33.75
N VAL A 171 -2.45 -7.42 -34.05
CA VAL A 171 -1.91 -8.00 -35.26
C VAL A 171 -3.09 -8.37 -36.18
N ILE A 172 -3.05 -7.92 -37.44
CA ILE A 172 -4.01 -8.29 -38.49
C ILE A 172 -3.34 -9.35 -39.37
N GLU A 173 -3.96 -10.51 -39.50
CA GLU A 173 -3.57 -11.61 -40.41
C GLU A 173 -4.35 -11.54 -41.74
#